data_0e17e6a8ede73d1420c5b338977783e9
#
_entry.id   0e17e6a8ede73d1420c5b338977783e9
#
_cell.length_a   1.000
_cell.length_b   1.000
_cell.length_c   1.000
_cell.angle_alpha   90.00
_cell.angle_beta   90.00
_cell.angle_gamma   90.00
#
_symmetry.space_group_name_H-M   'P 1'
#
loop_
_entity.id
_entity.type
_entity.pdbx_description
1 polymer ?
#
loop_
_entity_poly.entity_id
_entity_poly.type
_entity_poly.pdbx_seq_one_letter_code
_entity_poly.pdbx_strand_id
1 'polypeptide(L)'
;RRIMKLKEVQCDQFAGLNRNDPASTIKFGDGLNLIVGDNEQGKSTMIDLIYYLLFKDVKLDTRSDKEFIARYFPQKTTGRAGDVIDGALVFEDEEGECCIRKEWEKKGGICRLTLPDGTLIRDPDALKQYLRDTLPYQEGIYGEIVFASQKRQLNCVKSIMEGLNRDKATKDKLQQTR
;
A
#
# COMPACT_ATOMS: atom_id res chain seq x y z
N ARG A 1 -3.60 -20.66 -10.88
CA ARG A 1 -2.79 -19.69 -10.11
C ARG A 1 -3.24 -18.32 -10.54
N ARG A 2 -4.02 -17.62 -9.71
CA ARG A 2 -4.50 -16.29 -10.03
C ARG A 2 -3.30 -15.36 -10.17
N ILE A 3 -3.23 -14.63 -11.28
CA ILE A 3 -2.16 -13.68 -11.59
C ILE A 3 -2.80 -12.31 -11.64
N MET A 4 -2.27 -11.38 -10.86
CA MET A 4 -2.61 -9.96 -10.94
C MET A 4 -1.38 -9.21 -11.42
N LYS A 5 -1.52 -8.41 -12.47
CA LYS A 5 -0.46 -7.62 -13.07
C LYS A 5 -0.74 -6.14 -12.91
N LEU A 6 0.15 -5.42 -12.24
CA LEU A 6 0.06 -3.97 -12.11
C LEU A 6 0.34 -3.30 -13.46
N LYS A 7 -0.45 -2.31 -13.83
CA LYS A 7 -0.32 -1.53 -15.06
C LYS A 7 0.07 -0.08 -14.80
N GLU A 8 -0.63 0.57 -13.88
CA GLU A 8 -0.39 1.98 -13.58
C GLU A 8 -0.86 2.31 -12.16
N VAL A 9 -0.12 3.17 -11.47
CA VAL A 9 -0.54 3.83 -10.24
C VAL A 9 -0.40 5.34 -10.39
N GLN A 10 -1.40 6.09 -9.93
CA GLN A 10 -1.39 7.54 -10.00
C GLN A 10 -2.09 8.18 -8.80
N CYS A 11 -1.75 9.43 -8.52
CA CYS A 11 -2.46 10.26 -7.55
C CYS A 11 -2.56 11.70 -8.05
N ASP A 12 -3.62 12.40 -7.64
CA ASP A 12 -3.72 13.85 -7.79
C ASP A 12 -3.14 14.55 -6.56
N GLN A 13 -3.28 13.93 -5.39
CA GLN A 13 -2.71 14.40 -4.13
C GLN A 13 -2.49 13.23 -3.15
N PHE A 14 -1.25 12.97 -2.79
CA PHE A 14 -0.90 11.96 -1.79
C PHE A 14 0.46 12.28 -1.15
N ALA A 15 0.50 12.45 0.18
CA ALA A 15 1.74 12.67 0.96
C ALA A 15 2.65 13.80 0.42
N GLY A 16 2.11 14.87 -0.07
CA GLY A 16 2.88 15.97 -0.66
C GLY A 16 3.12 15.86 -2.16
N LEU A 17 2.88 14.70 -2.75
CA LEU A 17 2.83 14.58 -4.21
C LEU A 17 1.54 15.19 -4.74
N ASN A 18 1.63 15.88 -5.87
CA ASN A 18 0.49 16.42 -6.61
C ASN A 18 0.56 15.99 -8.08
N ARG A 19 -0.52 16.18 -8.83
CA ARG A 19 -0.65 15.75 -10.23
C ARG A 19 0.45 16.27 -11.18
N ASN A 20 1.14 17.35 -10.81
CA ASN A 20 2.19 17.96 -11.62
C ASN A 20 3.57 17.34 -11.36
N ASP A 21 3.71 16.56 -10.29
CA ASP A 21 4.95 15.87 -9.97
C ASP A 21 5.15 14.67 -10.91
N PRO A 22 6.32 14.50 -11.52
CA PRO A 22 6.58 13.34 -12.39
C PRO A 22 6.33 12.00 -11.69
N ALA A 23 6.62 11.91 -10.38
CA ALA A 23 6.42 10.71 -9.58
C ALA A 23 4.95 10.41 -9.27
N SER A 24 4.01 11.32 -9.54
CA SER A 24 2.57 11.12 -9.27
C SER A 24 1.89 10.08 -10.17
N THR A 25 2.58 9.63 -11.22
CA THR A 25 2.13 8.56 -12.12
C THR A 25 3.28 7.62 -12.41
N ILE A 26 3.09 6.33 -12.17
CA ILE A 26 4.04 5.28 -12.49
C ILE A 26 3.34 4.25 -13.37
N LYS A 27 3.91 3.98 -14.54
CA LYS A 27 3.46 2.91 -15.44
C LYS A 27 4.38 1.72 -15.33
N PHE A 28 3.79 0.53 -15.27
CA PHE A 28 4.52 -0.74 -15.18
C PHE A 28 4.50 -1.46 -16.53
N GLY A 29 5.66 -1.89 -16.97
CA GLY A 29 5.82 -2.78 -18.11
C GLY A 29 5.80 -4.24 -17.71
N ASP A 30 6.05 -5.13 -18.67
CA ASP A 30 6.17 -6.55 -18.41
C ASP A 30 7.51 -6.87 -17.71
N GLY A 31 7.46 -7.86 -16.81
CA GLY A 31 8.64 -8.34 -16.09
C GLY A 31 9.12 -7.40 -14.97
N LEU A 32 10.43 -7.23 -14.86
CA LEU A 32 11.06 -6.42 -13.82
C LEU A 32 10.95 -4.93 -14.14
N ASN A 33 10.39 -4.16 -13.21
CA ASN A 33 10.29 -2.70 -13.31
C ASN A 33 11.25 -2.06 -12.31
N LEU A 34 12.16 -1.21 -12.79
CA LEU A 34 13.08 -0.45 -11.97
C LEU A 34 12.63 1.01 -11.88
N ILE A 35 12.29 1.46 -10.68
CA ILE A 35 11.90 2.84 -10.41
C ILE A 35 13.11 3.58 -9.86
N VAL A 36 13.67 4.50 -10.67
CA VAL A 36 14.87 5.25 -10.34
C VAL A 36 14.52 6.73 -10.15
N GLY A 37 15.18 7.37 -9.21
CA GLY A 37 15.06 8.80 -8.91
C GLY A 37 15.73 9.13 -7.58
N ASP A 38 15.87 10.40 -7.26
CA ASP A 38 16.47 10.88 -6.01
C ASP A 38 15.63 10.49 -4.79
N ASN A 39 16.25 10.46 -3.61
CA ASN A 39 15.65 9.92 -2.39
C ASN A 39 14.36 10.63 -1.93
N GLU A 40 14.13 11.88 -2.31
CA GLU A 40 12.97 12.67 -1.88
C GLU A 40 11.86 12.77 -2.94
N GLN A 41 11.95 12.02 -4.03
CA GLN A 41 11.01 12.13 -5.17
C GLN A 41 9.75 11.28 -5.06
N GLY A 42 9.41 10.74 -3.89
CA GLY A 42 8.13 10.07 -3.67
C GLY A 42 8.02 8.62 -4.14
N LYS A 43 9.14 7.95 -4.55
CA LYS A 43 9.15 6.54 -4.98
C LYS A 43 8.51 5.60 -3.95
N SER A 44 8.99 5.64 -2.71
CA SER A 44 8.45 4.82 -1.62
C SER A 44 7.01 5.17 -1.30
N THR A 45 6.63 6.44 -1.43
CA THR A 45 5.27 6.93 -1.24
C THR A 45 4.31 6.31 -2.24
N MET A 46 4.69 6.19 -3.51
CA MET A 46 3.86 5.59 -4.55
C MET A 46 3.73 4.06 -4.38
N ILE A 47 4.76 3.40 -3.89
CA ILE A 47 4.68 1.98 -3.51
C ILE A 47 3.74 1.79 -2.31
N ASP A 48 3.83 2.64 -1.30
CA ASP A 48 2.88 2.65 -0.17
C ASP A 48 1.44 2.89 -0.66
N LEU A 49 1.25 3.80 -1.63
CA LEU A 49 -0.06 4.07 -2.22
C LEU A 49 -0.68 2.82 -2.86
N ILE A 50 0.09 2.01 -3.58
CA ILE A 50 -0.40 0.73 -4.14
C ILE A 50 -0.96 -0.16 -3.03
N TYR A 51 -0.22 -0.32 -1.93
CA TYR A 51 -0.67 -1.10 -0.78
C TYR A 51 -1.99 -0.57 -0.19
N TYR A 52 -2.09 0.75 -0.01
CA TYR A 52 -3.29 1.37 0.55
C TYR A 52 -4.49 1.33 -0.39
N LEU A 53 -4.28 1.43 -1.71
CA LEU A 53 -5.34 1.24 -2.69
C LEU A 53 -5.93 -0.17 -2.64
N LEU A 54 -5.11 -1.17 -2.39
CA LEU A 54 -5.57 -2.55 -2.25
C LEU A 54 -6.26 -2.81 -0.90
N PHE A 55 -5.71 -2.32 0.21
CA PHE A 55 -6.07 -2.81 1.53
C PHE A 55 -6.64 -1.76 2.49
N LYS A 56 -6.33 -0.47 2.31
CA LYS A 56 -6.80 0.56 3.25
C LYS A 56 -8.25 0.93 3.01
N ASP A 57 -9.02 0.91 4.09
CA ASP A 57 -10.40 1.39 4.08
C ASP A 57 -10.48 2.89 3.79
N VAL A 58 -11.51 3.33 3.06
CA VAL A 58 -11.72 4.75 2.80
C VAL A 58 -12.34 5.49 3.98
N LYS A 59 -13.05 4.77 4.85
CA LYS A 59 -13.57 5.32 6.09
C LYS A 59 -12.48 5.31 7.15
N LEU A 60 -11.88 6.48 7.39
CA LEU A 60 -10.83 6.64 8.38
C LEU A 60 -11.42 6.87 9.78
N ASP A 61 -10.80 6.24 10.76
CA ASP A 61 -10.99 6.54 12.17
C ASP A 61 -9.82 7.40 12.67
N THR A 62 -10.11 8.59 13.21
CA THR A 62 -9.09 9.55 13.62
C THR A 62 -8.19 9.06 14.76
N ARG A 63 -8.57 8.02 15.49
CA ARG A 63 -7.79 7.42 16.57
C ARG A 63 -6.90 6.29 16.05
N SER A 64 -7.49 5.31 15.39
CA SER A 64 -6.76 4.14 14.88
C SER A 64 -5.90 4.47 13.65
N ASP A 65 -6.31 5.44 12.82
CA ASP A 65 -5.61 5.84 11.60
C ASP A 65 -4.73 7.09 11.76
N LYS A 66 -4.44 7.48 13.01
CA LYS A 66 -3.66 8.69 13.33
C LYS A 66 -2.31 8.75 12.60
N GLU A 67 -1.59 7.65 12.52
CA GLU A 67 -0.29 7.59 11.83
C GLU A 67 -0.44 7.74 10.32
N PHE A 68 -1.45 7.10 9.72
CA PHE A 68 -1.76 7.25 8.30
C PHE A 68 -2.11 8.69 7.96
N ILE A 69 -2.99 9.31 8.75
CA ILE A 69 -3.39 10.71 8.57
C ILE A 69 -2.18 11.66 8.69
N ALA A 70 -1.38 11.49 9.75
CA ALA A 70 -0.20 12.33 9.98
C ALA A 70 0.85 12.22 8.87
N ARG A 71 0.98 11.05 8.25
CA ARG A 71 2.00 10.78 7.24
C ARG A 71 1.60 11.19 5.84
N TYR A 72 0.33 10.99 5.46
CA TYR A 72 -0.10 11.10 4.06
C TYR A 72 -0.99 12.30 3.77
N PHE A 73 -1.65 12.90 4.77
CA PHE A 73 -2.41 14.13 4.57
C PHE A 73 -1.50 15.36 4.64
N PRO A 74 -1.73 16.39 3.79
CA PRO A 74 -0.95 17.62 3.83
C PRO A 74 -1.12 18.32 5.17
N GLN A 75 0.00 18.70 5.80
CA GLN A 75 0.01 19.34 7.12
C GLN A 75 -0.32 20.85 7.08
N LYS A 76 -0.17 21.49 5.91
CA LYS A 76 -0.17 22.96 5.79
C LYS A 76 -1.24 23.54 4.86
N THR A 77 -2.08 22.74 4.26
CA THR A 77 -3.16 23.23 3.39
C THR A 77 -4.44 23.44 4.17
N THR A 78 -5.03 24.63 4.02
CA THR A 78 -6.34 24.97 4.55
C THR A 78 -7.43 24.67 3.52
N GLY A 79 -8.62 24.30 3.97
CA GLY A 79 -9.75 23.99 3.11
C GLY A 79 -9.80 22.54 2.60
N ARG A 80 -10.71 22.29 1.66
CA ARG A 80 -11.01 20.92 1.15
C ARG A 80 -9.79 20.22 0.57
N ALA A 81 -8.89 20.96 -0.08
CA ALA A 81 -7.65 20.39 -0.64
C ALA A 81 -6.70 19.79 0.42
N GLY A 82 -6.78 20.24 1.68
CA GLY A 82 -5.99 19.69 2.79
C GLY A 82 -6.62 18.48 3.48
N ASP A 83 -7.87 18.18 3.17
CA ASP A 83 -8.66 17.16 3.85
C ASP A 83 -8.89 15.90 2.99
N VAL A 84 -8.40 15.91 1.75
CA VAL A 84 -8.58 14.81 0.78
C VAL A 84 -7.25 14.38 0.22
N ILE A 85 -7.01 13.08 0.22
CA ILE A 85 -5.94 12.43 -0.54
C ILE A 85 -6.54 11.34 -1.41
N ASP A 86 -5.91 11.03 -2.54
CA ASP A 86 -6.46 10.11 -3.51
C ASP A 86 -5.40 9.25 -4.20
N GLY A 87 -5.87 8.22 -4.85
CA GLY A 87 -5.07 7.43 -5.76
C GLY A 87 -5.92 6.53 -6.64
N ALA A 88 -5.31 6.08 -7.70
CA ALA A 88 -5.87 5.10 -8.61
C ALA A 88 -4.82 4.05 -8.98
N LEU A 89 -5.25 2.79 -9.07
CA LEU A 89 -4.45 1.65 -9.47
C LEU A 89 -5.13 0.92 -10.61
N VAL A 90 -4.46 0.83 -11.74
CA VAL A 90 -4.86 -0.01 -12.85
C VAL A 90 -4.10 -1.33 -12.77
N PHE A 91 -4.82 -2.43 -12.80
CA PHE A 91 -4.26 -3.77 -12.82
C PHE A 91 -5.05 -4.67 -13.78
N GLU A 92 -4.43 -5.73 -14.19
CA GLU A 92 -5.03 -6.77 -15.04
C GLU A 92 -5.09 -8.07 -14.27
N ASP A 93 -6.24 -8.70 -14.28
CA ASP A 93 -6.47 -10.06 -13.78
C ASP A 93 -6.82 -11.01 -14.94
N GLU A 94 -7.32 -12.21 -14.63
CA GLU A 94 -7.68 -13.22 -15.64
C GLU A 94 -8.86 -12.78 -16.52
N GLU A 95 -9.68 -11.84 -16.07
CA GLU A 95 -10.86 -11.35 -16.78
C GLU A 95 -10.56 -10.10 -17.62
N GLY A 96 -9.47 -9.40 -17.33
CA GLY A 96 -9.01 -8.21 -18.03
C GLY A 96 -8.61 -7.07 -17.10
N GLU A 97 -8.67 -5.84 -17.62
CA GLU A 97 -8.20 -4.66 -16.91
C GLU A 97 -9.23 -4.12 -15.91
N CYS A 98 -8.79 -3.90 -14.69
CA CYS A 98 -9.54 -3.34 -13.59
C CYS A 98 -8.91 -2.02 -13.12
N CYS A 99 -9.71 -1.12 -12.58
CA CYS A 99 -9.23 0.13 -11.98
C CYS A 99 -9.84 0.34 -10.60
N ILE A 100 -8.98 0.42 -9.58
CA ILE A 100 -9.37 0.86 -8.24
C ILE A 100 -9.07 2.35 -8.12
N ARG A 101 -10.05 3.14 -7.67
CA ARG A 101 -9.86 4.52 -7.26
C ARG A 101 -10.38 4.71 -5.84
N LYS A 102 -9.57 5.34 -5.00
CA LYS A 102 -9.94 5.70 -3.63
C LYS A 102 -9.65 7.17 -3.37
N GLU A 103 -10.56 7.79 -2.64
CA GLU A 103 -10.36 9.10 -2.02
C GLU A 103 -10.54 8.93 -0.52
N TRP A 104 -9.55 9.32 0.26
CA TRP A 104 -9.61 9.31 1.72
C TRP A 104 -9.84 10.72 2.22
N GLU A 105 -10.82 10.88 3.07
CA GLU A 105 -11.14 12.12 3.78
C GLU A 105 -11.12 11.85 5.29
N LYS A 106 -10.79 12.87 6.10
CA LYS A 106 -10.80 12.73 7.55
C LYS A 106 -12.17 12.40 8.15
N LYS A 107 -13.25 12.72 7.43
CA LYS A 107 -14.64 12.49 7.85
C LYS A 107 -15.42 11.58 6.90
N GLY A 108 -14.76 10.87 6.05
CA GLY A 108 -15.37 9.99 5.09
C GLY A 108 -14.41 9.63 3.97
N GLY A 109 -14.93 9.07 2.90
CA GLY A 109 -14.12 8.72 1.73
C GLY A 109 -14.97 8.00 0.69
N ILE A 110 -14.42 7.87 -0.50
CA ILE A 110 -15.10 7.25 -1.64
C ILE A 110 -14.19 6.17 -2.21
N CYS A 111 -14.74 5.02 -2.55
CA CYS A 111 -14.04 4.00 -3.31
C CYS A 111 -14.83 3.62 -4.56
N ARG A 112 -14.11 3.22 -5.58
CA ARG A 112 -14.66 2.72 -6.83
C ARG A 112 -13.73 1.69 -7.43
N LEU A 113 -14.29 0.54 -7.77
CA LEU A 113 -13.65 -0.48 -8.60
C LEU A 113 -14.41 -0.57 -9.91
N THR A 114 -13.72 -0.35 -11.02
CA THR A 114 -14.25 -0.56 -12.37
C THR A 114 -13.74 -1.91 -12.86
N LEU A 115 -14.65 -2.79 -13.23
CA LEU A 115 -14.35 -4.12 -13.78
C LEU A 115 -14.17 -4.06 -15.31
N PRO A 116 -13.58 -5.10 -15.94
CA PRO A 116 -13.35 -5.13 -17.39
C PRO A 116 -14.60 -4.94 -18.25
N ASP A 117 -15.77 -5.37 -17.76
CA ASP A 117 -17.06 -5.20 -18.42
C ASP A 117 -17.70 -3.80 -18.22
N GLY A 118 -17.01 -2.91 -17.50
CA GLY A 118 -17.49 -1.57 -17.15
C GLY A 118 -18.35 -1.51 -15.89
N THR A 119 -18.61 -2.64 -15.22
CA THR A 119 -19.33 -2.68 -13.94
C THR A 119 -18.60 -1.88 -12.88
N LEU A 120 -19.34 -1.09 -12.09
CA LEU A 120 -18.82 -0.25 -11.02
C LEU A 120 -19.21 -0.81 -9.66
N ILE A 121 -18.22 -1.10 -8.82
CA ILE A 121 -18.40 -1.46 -7.40
C ILE A 121 -18.00 -0.25 -6.57
N ARG A 122 -18.94 0.28 -5.78
CA ARG A 122 -18.76 1.46 -4.91
C ARG A 122 -18.89 1.14 -3.43
N ASP A 123 -19.45 -0.03 -3.10
CA ASP A 123 -19.54 -0.49 -1.73
C ASP A 123 -18.18 -0.97 -1.24
N PRO A 124 -17.63 -0.45 -0.10
CA PRO A 124 -16.33 -0.83 0.41
C PRO A 124 -16.20 -2.32 0.73
N ASP A 125 -17.26 -2.94 1.25
CA ASP A 125 -17.22 -4.36 1.62
C ASP A 125 -17.23 -5.26 0.39
N ALA A 126 -18.02 -4.92 -0.63
CA ALA A 126 -18.03 -5.61 -1.91
C ALA A 126 -16.68 -5.48 -2.63
N LEU A 127 -16.03 -4.31 -2.57
CA LEU A 127 -14.69 -4.11 -3.11
C LEU A 127 -13.65 -4.97 -2.38
N LYS A 128 -13.68 -5.01 -1.06
CA LYS A 128 -12.81 -5.87 -0.27
C LYS A 128 -13.00 -7.34 -0.60
N GLN A 129 -14.25 -7.78 -0.77
CA GLN A 129 -14.56 -9.16 -1.11
C GLN A 129 -14.00 -9.51 -2.49
N TYR A 130 -14.22 -8.65 -3.49
CA TYR A 130 -13.65 -8.84 -4.83
C TYR A 130 -12.12 -9.00 -4.80
N LEU A 131 -11.42 -8.14 -4.06
CA LEU A 131 -9.97 -8.22 -3.92
C LEU A 131 -9.51 -9.50 -3.21
N ARG A 132 -10.21 -9.95 -2.17
CA ARG A 132 -9.90 -11.23 -1.51
C ARG A 132 -10.02 -12.41 -2.48
N ASP A 133 -11.00 -12.37 -3.36
CA ASP A 133 -11.25 -13.43 -4.32
C ASP A 133 -10.27 -13.38 -5.50
N THR A 134 -9.76 -12.20 -5.83
CA THR A 134 -8.87 -11.96 -6.97
C THR A 134 -7.39 -12.06 -6.59
N LEU A 135 -7.00 -11.55 -5.42
CA LEU A 135 -5.61 -11.56 -4.97
C LEU A 135 -5.14 -12.98 -4.60
N PRO A 136 -3.93 -13.38 -5.02
CA PRO A 136 -3.39 -14.72 -4.73
C PRO A 136 -3.06 -14.95 -3.26
N TYR A 137 -2.92 -13.89 -2.46
CA TYR A 137 -2.55 -13.96 -1.05
C TYR A 137 -3.40 -13.01 -0.19
N GLN A 138 -3.45 -13.27 1.10
CA GLN A 138 -4.10 -12.40 2.08
C GLN A 138 -3.26 -11.14 2.38
N GLU A 139 -3.90 -10.09 2.90
CA GLU A 139 -3.30 -8.79 3.21
C GLU A 139 -2.00 -8.88 4.02
N GLY A 140 -1.96 -9.75 5.06
CA GLY A 140 -0.77 -9.91 5.90
C GLY A 140 0.47 -10.36 5.13
N ILE A 141 0.31 -11.28 4.17
CA ILE A 141 1.41 -11.74 3.31
C ILE A 141 1.89 -10.62 2.39
N TYR A 142 0.97 -9.84 1.81
CA TYR A 142 1.36 -8.67 1.02
C TYR A 142 2.16 -7.66 1.83
N GLY A 143 1.75 -7.41 3.08
CA GLY A 143 2.43 -6.47 3.95
C GLY A 143 3.86 -6.87 4.32
N GLU A 144 4.15 -8.16 4.44
CA GLU A 144 5.44 -8.64 4.93
C GLU A 144 6.39 -9.10 3.82
N ILE A 145 5.86 -9.69 2.75
CA ILE A 145 6.67 -10.34 1.72
C ILE A 145 6.66 -9.55 0.42
N VAL A 146 5.48 -9.12 -0.03
CA VAL A 146 5.32 -8.49 -1.35
C VAL A 146 5.68 -7.01 -1.33
N PHE A 147 5.29 -6.29 -0.27
CA PHE A 147 5.63 -4.88 -0.06
C PHE A 147 6.74 -4.73 0.99
N ALA A 148 7.96 -5.16 0.64
CA ALA A 148 9.14 -4.99 1.48
C ALA A 148 9.54 -3.51 1.54
N SER A 149 9.02 -2.77 2.52
CA SER A 149 9.49 -1.41 2.79
C SER A 149 10.80 -1.43 3.60
N GLN A 150 11.62 -0.42 3.44
CA GLN A 150 12.89 -0.27 4.17
C GLN A 150 12.72 -0.39 5.69
N LYS A 151 11.65 0.19 6.25
CA LYS A 151 11.32 0.11 7.67
C LYS A 151 10.95 -1.32 8.10
N ARG A 152 10.25 -2.06 7.25
CA ARG A 152 9.86 -3.45 7.53
C ARG A 152 11.02 -4.42 7.40
N GLN A 153 11.91 -4.21 6.43
CA GLN A 153 13.15 -5.00 6.30
C GLN A 153 14.02 -4.88 7.55
N LEU A 154 14.19 -3.66 8.08
CA LEU A 154 14.95 -3.44 9.33
C LEU A 154 14.30 -4.14 10.52
N ASN A 155 12.96 -4.12 10.63
CA ASN A 155 12.24 -4.82 11.70
C ASN A 155 12.34 -6.35 11.56
N CYS A 156 12.28 -6.87 10.35
CA CYS A 156 12.47 -8.30 10.08
C CYS A 156 13.90 -8.75 10.47
N VAL A 157 14.92 -8.03 10.04
CA VAL A 157 16.31 -8.30 10.41
C VAL A 157 16.49 -8.22 11.93
N LYS A 158 15.92 -7.23 12.58
CA LYS A 158 15.97 -7.07 14.03
C LYS A 158 15.33 -8.26 14.76
N SER A 159 14.14 -8.70 14.33
CA SER A 159 13.47 -9.87 14.90
C SER A 159 14.25 -11.16 14.70
N ILE A 160 14.89 -11.34 13.54
CA ILE A 160 15.77 -12.49 13.27
C ILE A 160 16.99 -12.46 14.20
N MET A 161 17.63 -11.29 14.35
CA MET A 161 18.79 -11.15 15.25
C MET A 161 18.43 -11.37 16.70
N GLU A 162 17.28 -10.90 17.17
CA GLU A 162 16.77 -11.14 18.52
C GLU A 162 16.47 -12.63 18.76
N GLY A 163 15.92 -13.33 17.76
CA GLY A 163 15.73 -14.78 17.79
C GLY A 163 17.05 -15.54 17.93
N LEU A 164 18.02 -15.22 17.09
CA LEU A 164 19.35 -15.82 17.12
C LEU A 164 20.09 -15.59 18.47
N ASN A 165 19.93 -14.40 19.05
CA ASN A 165 20.52 -14.09 20.36
C ASN A 165 19.87 -14.88 21.51
N ARG A 166 18.54 -15.11 21.46
CA ARG A 166 17.86 -15.97 22.43
C ARG A 166 18.32 -17.41 22.35
N ASP A 167 18.46 -17.94 21.15
CA ASP A 167 18.95 -19.31 20.93
C ASP A 167 20.39 -19.49 21.43
N LYS A 168 21.25 -18.48 21.23
CA LYS A 168 22.62 -18.48 21.74
C LYS A 168 22.66 -18.47 23.27
N ALA A 169 21.87 -17.58 23.89
CA ALA A 169 21.76 -17.49 25.34
C ALA A 169 21.20 -18.79 25.97
N THR A 170 20.30 -19.49 25.29
CA THR A 170 19.77 -20.77 25.72
C THR A 170 20.82 -21.89 25.61
N LYS A 171 21.63 -21.91 24.55
CA LYS A 171 22.74 -22.86 24.38
C LYS A 171 23.84 -22.66 25.44
N ASP A 172 24.18 -21.42 25.72
CA ASP A 172 25.21 -21.08 26.74
C ASP A 172 24.76 -21.50 28.15
N LYS A 173 23.48 -21.34 28.48
CA LYS A 173 22.91 -21.83 29.74
C LYS A 173 22.93 -23.36 29.86
N LEU A 174 22.65 -24.09 28.78
CA LEU A 174 22.71 -25.55 28.75
C LEU A 174 24.12 -26.11 28.85
N GLN A 175 25.14 -25.36 28.43
CA GLN A 175 26.56 -25.75 28.57
C GLN A 175 27.12 -25.49 29.96
N GLN A 176 26.56 -24.52 30.70
CA GLN A 176 26.99 -24.23 32.10
C GLN A 176 26.36 -25.17 33.15
N THR A 177 25.39 -26.00 32.74
CA THR A 177 24.68 -26.93 33.64
C THR A 177 25.21 -28.38 33.51
N ARG A 178 26.32 -28.57 32.82
CA ARG A 178 27.10 -29.81 32.74
C ARG A 178 28.41 -29.67 33.52
#